data_918b06bdec3ecd4ac86f86efb058fbc9
#
_entry.id   918b06bdec3ecd4ac86f86efb058fbc9
#
_cell.length_a   1.000
_cell.length_b   1.000
_cell.length_c   1.000
_cell.angle_alpha   90.00
_cell.angle_beta   90.00
_cell.angle_gamma   90.00
#
_symmetry.space_group_name_H-M   'P 1'
#
loop_
_entity.id
_entity.type
_entity.pdbx_description
1 polymer ?
#
loop_
_entity_poly.entity_id
_entity_poly.type
_entity_poly.pdbx_seq_one_letter_code
_entity_poly.pdbx_strand_id
1 'polypeptide(L)'
;MNKIKQVVTLLLFCILILSCNRQRPQLPSNKGVETDSNTLSLLTINQNLAKKEDAYLKKVVLQKDKTFKKSEIGFWYKIDQSGRGQAIKDSTICKISCQVSTLNGKVLQNDIKQLVIGKKLVVTGLEEGLKLCKKGDSAIFIIPWYLAYGMKGNEPLIPPYTSLIYKIKVFN
;
A
#
# COMPACT_ATOMS: atom_id res chain seq x y z
N MET A 1 -74.27 -3.63 16.42
CA MET A 1 -73.41 -3.10 15.29
C MET A 1 -72.01 -2.67 15.77
N ASN A 2 -71.84 -2.20 17.02
CA ASN A 2 -70.49 -1.79 17.52
C ASN A 2 -69.52 -2.91 17.87
N LYS A 3 -70.01 -4.06 18.38
CA LYS A 3 -69.12 -5.17 18.78
C LYS A 3 -68.43 -5.83 17.57
N ILE A 4 -69.10 -5.92 16.42
CA ILE A 4 -68.52 -6.47 15.22
C ILE A 4 -67.42 -5.55 14.63
N LYS A 5 -67.60 -4.25 14.69
CA LYS A 5 -66.57 -3.29 14.29
C LYS A 5 -65.35 -3.34 15.20
N GLN A 6 -65.51 -3.52 16.50
CA GLN A 6 -64.41 -3.67 17.45
C GLN A 6 -63.60 -4.98 17.20
N VAL A 7 -64.27 -6.07 16.92
CA VAL A 7 -63.63 -7.38 16.62
C VAL A 7 -62.84 -7.27 15.31
N VAL A 8 -63.39 -6.64 14.28
CA VAL A 8 -62.70 -6.45 12.98
C VAL A 8 -61.49 -5.53 13.11
N THR A 9 -61.57 -4.45 13.90
CA THR A 9 -60.42 -3.58 14.14
C THR A 9 -59.32 -4.26 14.95
N LEU A 10 -59.68 -5.10 15.92
CA LEU A 10 -58.74 -5.89 16.68
C LEU A 10 -58.02 -6.94 15.85
N LEU A 11 -58.74 -7.60 14.95
CA LEU A 11 -58.19 -8.57 14.00
C LEU A 11 -57.24 -7.95 12.99
N LEU A 12 -57.58 -6.71 12.48
CA LEU A 12 -56.69 -5.96 11.59
C LEU A 12 -55.42 -5.51 12.29
N PHE A 13 -55.51 -5.12 13.56
CA PHE A 13 -54.35 -4.74 14.37
C PHE A 13 -53.40 -5.93 14.67
N CYS A 14 -53.96 -7.14 14.88
CA CYS A 14 -53.15 -8.35 15.05
C CYS A 14 -52.37 -8.75 13.77
N ILE A 15 -52.94 -8.51 12.58
CA ILE A 15 -52.26 -8.83 11.32
C ILE A 15 -51.06 -7.91 11.08
N LEU A 16 -51.10 -6.65 11.54
CA LEU A 16 -50.02 -5.71 11.38
C LEU A 16 -48.78 -6.02 12.26
N ILE A 17 -48.97 -6.72 13.39
CA ILE A 17 -47.84 -7.11 14.26
C ILE A 17 -47.14 -8.39 13.79
N LEU A 18 -47.71 -9.19 12.93
CA LEU A 18 -47.10 -10.40 12.36
C LEU A 18 -46.19 -10.14 11.15
N SER A 19 -46.18 -8.90 10.62
CA SER A 19 -45.43 -8.51 9.43
C SER A 19 -43.97 -8.08 9.73
N CYS A 20 -43.48 -8.24 10.96
CA CYS A 20 -42.06 -7.99 11.25
C CYS A 20 -41.22 -9.20 10.87
N ASN A 21 -41.08 -9.46 9.60
CA ASN A 21 -40.06 -10.37 9.09
C ASN A 21 -38.68 -9.71 9.26
N ARG A 22 -38.05 -9.87 10.43
CA ARG A 22 -36.65 -9.51 10.65
C ARG A 22 -35.81 -10.38 9.72
N GLN A 23 -35.50 -9.85 8.54
CA GLN A 23 -34.38 -10.36 7.78
C GLN A 23 -33.14 -10.26 8.68
N ARG A 24 -32.67 -11.42 9.12
CA ARG A 24 -31.38 -11.50 9.85
C ARG A 24 -30.34 -10.91 8.90
N PRO A 25 -29.48 -9.96 9.36
CA PRO A 25 -28.35 -9.53 8.56
C PRO A 25 -27.61 -10.79 8.16
N GLN A 26 -27.56 -11.05 6.86
CA GLN A 26 -26.72 -12.11 6.34
C GLN A 26 -25.29 -11.64 6.55
N LEU A 27 -24.60 -12.26 7.50
CA LEU A 27 -23.15 -12.21 7.54
C LEU A 27 -22.64 -12.55 6.14
N PRO A 28 -21.66 -11.81 5.59
CA PRO A 28 -21.06 -12.18 4.34
C PRO A 28 -20.66 -13.65 4.48
N SER A 29 -21.29 -14.49 3.67
CA SER A 29 -20.99 -15.91 3.60
C SER A 29 -19.49 -16.01 3.31
N ASN A 30 -18.72 -16.42 4.30
CA ASN A 30 -17.33 -16.82 4.10
C ASN A 30 -17.38 -18.21 3.46
N LYS A 31 -18.03 -18.30 2.28
CA LYS A 31 -17.78 -19.37 1.33
C LYS A 31 -16.30 -19.24 1.09
N GLY A 32 -15.54 -20.21 1.57
CA GLY A 32 -14.12 -20.30 1.24
C GLY A 32 -14.02 -19.99 -0.23
N VAL A 33 -13.27 -18.95 -0.58
CA VAL A 33 -13.03 -18.62 -1.96
C VAL A 33 -12.47 -19.90 -2.53
N GLU A 34 -13.29 -20.66 -3.27
CA GLU A 34 -12.77 -21.67 -4.17
C GLU A 34 -11.86 -20.87 -5.07
N THR A 35 -10.57 -20.96 -4.76
CA THR A 35 -9.54 -20.21 -5.48
C THR A 35 -9.55 -20.84 -6.85
N ASP A 36 -10.31 -20.22 -7.75
CA ASP A 36 -10.45 -20.65 -9.13
C ASP A 36 -9.04 -20.89 -9.68
N SER A 37 -8.86 -21.95 -10.45
CA SER A 37 -7.56 -22.34 -11.03
C SER A 37 -6.87 -21.17 -11.73
N ASN A 38 -7.65 -20.25 -12.30
CA ASN A 38 -7.18 -19.01 -12.91
C ASN A 38 -6.57 -18.04 -11.87
N THR A 39 -7.17 -17.91 -10.69
CA THR A 39 -6.68 -17.05 -9.60
C THR A 39 -5.37 -17.60 -9.03
N LEU A 40 -5.26 -18.92 -8.82
CA LEU A 40 -4.03 -19.58 -8.40
C LEU A 40 -2.91 -19.39 -9.43
N SER A 41 -3.24 -19.52 -10.71
CA SER A 41 -2.30 -19.28 -11.82
C SER A 41 -1.76 -17.85 -11.81
N LEU A 42 -2.63 -16.85 -11.69
CA LEU A 42 -2.23 -15.43 -11.64
C LEU A 42 -1.38 -15.11 -10.42
N LEU A 43 -1.71 -15.65 -9.24
CA LEU A 43 -0.90 -15.48 -8.03
C LEU A 43 0.50 -16.06 -8.22
N THR A 44 0.60 -17.26 -8.80
CA THR A 44 1.87 -17.93 -9.07
C THR A 44 2.73 -17.13 -10.06
N ILE A 45 2.11 -16.60 -11.12
CA ILE A 45 2.80 -15.76 -12.11
C ILE A 45 3.35 -14.51 -11.43
N ASN A 46 2.54 -13.81 -10.63
CA ASN A 46 2.96 -12.59 -9.94
C ASN A 46 4.09 -12.84 -8.93
N GLN A 47 4.04 -13.93 -8.18
CA GLN A 47 5.10 -14.34 -7.28
C GLN A 47 6.41 -14.63 -8.03
N ASN A 48 6.33 -15.29 -9.19
CA ASN A 48 7.50 -15.58 -10.01
C ASN A 48 8.11 -14.31 -10.61
N LEU A 49 7.28 -13.34 -11.03
CA LEU A 49 7.74 -12.03 -11.50
C LEU A 49 8.44 -11.26 -10.38
N ALA A 50 7.88 -11.24 -9.18
CA ALA A 50 8.51 -10.59 -8.02
C ALA A 50 9.85 -11.24 -7.66
N LYS A 51 9.95 -12.57 -7.66
CA LYS A 51 11.22 -13.30 -7.43
C LYS A 51 12.28 -12.98 -8.48
N LYS A 52 11.90 -12.90 -9.77
CA LYS A 52 12.80 -12.51 -10.85
C LYS A 52 13.32 -11.09 -10.67
N GLU A 53 12.43 -10.16 -10.30
CA GLU A 53 12.80 -8.78 -10.01
C GLU A 53 13.77 -8.68 -8.83
N ASP A 54 13.51 -9.40 -7.74
CA ASP A 54 14.40 -9.44 -6.58
C ASP A 54 15.81 -9.93 -6.95
N ALA A 55 15.90 -10.98 -7.78
CA ALA A 55 17.18 -11.50 -8.25
C ALA A 55 17.90 -10.50 -9.16
N TYR A 56 17.17 -9.80 -10.02
CA TYR A 56 17.70 -8.74 -10.88
C TYR A 56 18.21 -7.56 -10.06
N LEU A 57 17.38 -7.02 -9.15
CA LEU A 57 17.76 -5.90 -8.30
C LEU A 57 18.97 -6.22 -7.43
N LYS A 58 19.06 -7.43 -6.89
CA LYS A 58 20.25 -7.87 -6.13
C LYS A 58 21.53 -7.69 -6.94
N LYS A 59 21.53 -8.11 -8.21
CA LYS A 59 22.69 -7.94 -9.08
C LYS A 59 23.00 -6.47 -9.32
N VAL A 60 21.99 -5.68 -9.74
CA VAL A 60 22.15 -4.25 -10.06
C VAL A 60 22.65 -3.46 -8.86
N VAL A 61 22.07 -3.70 -7.69
CA VAL A 61 22.42 -2.97 -6.47
C VAL A 61 23.83 -3.28 -6.01
N LEU A 62 24.20 -4.57 -5.92
CA LEU A 62 25.52 -4.98 -5.45
C LEU A 62 26.65 -4.63 -6.43
N GLN A 63 26.34 -4.47 -7.71
CA GLN A 63 27.29 -3.95 -8.70
C GLN A 63 27.52 -2.45 -8.56
N LYS A 64 26.47 -1.69 -8.17
CA LYS A 64 26.56 -0.24 -7.98
C LYS A 64 27.26 0.11 -6.67
N ASP A 65 26.80 -0.47 -5.57
CA ASP A 65 27.33 -0.15 -4.24
C ASP A 65 26.96 -1.26 -3.24
N LYS A 66 27.98 -1.90 -2.69
CA LYS A 66 27.83 -2.98 -1.71
C LYS A 66 27.35 -2.51 -0.32
N THR A 67 27.26 -1.20 -0.10
CA THR A 67 26.80 -0.62 1.19
C THR A 67 25.29 -0.62 1.33
N PHE A 68 24.55 -0.87 0.25
CA PHE A 68 23.09 -1.04 0.32
C PHE A 68 22.71 -2.24 1.17
N LYS A 69 21.68 -2.05 1.99
CA LYS A 69 21.07 -3.09 2.81
C LYS A 69 19.71 -3.47 2.22
N LYS A 70 19.32 -4.73 2.30
CA LYS A 70 17.97 -5.17 1.93
C LYS A 70 17.07 -5.10 3.15
N SER A 71 15.88 -4.50 2.99
CA SER A 71 14.83 -4.48 4.02
C SER A 71 14.10 -5.82 4.08
N GLU A 72 13.38 -6.08 5.18
CA GLU A 72 12.57 -7.29 5.36
C GLU A 72 11.46 -7.43 4.32
N ILE A 73 10.89 -6.32 3.85
CA ILE A 73 9.80 -6.32 2.85
C ILE A 73 10.29 -6.31 1.39
N GLY A 74 11.61 -6.21 1.16
CA GLY A 74 12.21 -6.47 -0.15
C GLY A 74 12.83 -5.27 -0.87
N PHE A 75 12.69 -4.02 -0.41
CA PHE A 75 13.42 -2.89 -1.01
C PHE A 75 14.87 -2.83 -0.51
N TRP A 76 15.72 -2.13 -1.26
CA TRP A 76 17.10 -1.86 -0.87
C TRP A 76 17.25 -0.41 -0.41
N TYR A 77 18.10 -0.16 0.57
CA TYR A 77 18.30 1.17 1.12
C TYR A 77 19.73 1.43 1.56
N LYS A 78 20.07 2.71 1.56
CA LYS A 78 21.34 3.24 2.09
C LYS A 78 21.04 4.60 2.71
N ILE A 79 21.53 4.81 3.93
CA ILE A 79 21.53 6.13 4.57
C ILE A 79 22.89 6.76 4.26
N ASP A 80 22.91 7.79 3.40
CA ASP A 80 24.15 8.46 2.98
C ASP A 80 24.65 9.44 4.03
N GLN A 81 23.73 10.20 4.65
CA GLN A 81 24.03 11.13 5.71
C GLN A 81 23.06 10.91 6.86
N SER A 82 23.61 10.67 8.05
CA SER A 82 22.80 10.47 9.24
C SER A 82 22.50 11.80 9.94
N GLY A 83 21.21 12.09 10.06
CA GLY A 83 20.72 13.23 10.85
C GLY A 83 20.81 12.97 12.35
N ARG A 84 20.64 14.04 13.13
CA ARG A 84 20.60 13.99 14.60
C ARG A 84 19.19 14.14 15.18
N GLY A 85 18.17 14.23 14.30
CA GLY A 85 16.79 14.41 14.69
C GLY A 85 16.12 13.15 15.20
N GLN A 86 14.83 13.26 15.52
CA GLN A 86 14.03 12.14 16.01
C GLN A 86 13.78 11.10 14.92
N ALA A 87 13.68 9.84 15.33
CA ALA A 87 13.27 8.75 14.45
C ALA A 87 11.85 8.96 13.92
N ILE A 88 11.65 8.62 12.65
CA ILE A 88 10.36 8.73 11.98
C ILE A 88 9.52 7.50 12.34
N LYS A 89 8.29 7.73 12.81
CA LYS A 89 7.32 6.71 13.21
C LYS A 89 5.96 7.01 12.60
N ASP A 90 5.02 6.10 12.74
CA ASP A 90 3.62 6.36 12.36
C ASP A 90 3.10 7.63 13.03
N SER A 91 2.26 8.36 12.31
CA SER A 91 1.72 9.67 12.66
C SER A 91 2.76 10.82 12.69
N THR A 92 4.03 10.57 12.39
CA THR A 92 5.02 11.63 12.25
C THR A 92 4.71 12.47 11.02
N ILE A 93 4.66 13.79 11.20
CA ILE A 93 4.65 14.74 10.07
C ILE A 93 6.09 14.98 9.67
N CYS A 94 6.44 14.67 8.44
CA CYS A 94 7.75 14.92 7.90
C CYS A 94 7.69 15.64 6.55
N LYS A 95 8.65 16.54 6.34
CA LYS A 95 8.89 17.21 5.06
C LYS A 95 10.11 16.57 4.43
N ILE A 96 10.00 16.17 3.17
CA ILE A 96 11.09 15.53 2.43
C ILE A 96 11.33 16.23 1.10
N SER A 97 12.57 16.35 0.67
CA SER A 97 12.92 16.48 -0.74
C SER A 97 12.99 15.08 -1.32
N CYS A 98 12.39 14.86 -2.47
CA CYS A 98 12.24 13.54 -3.07
C CYS A 98 12.51 13.61 -4.57
N GLN A 99 13.60 13.01 -5.01
CA GLN A 99 13.88 12.78 -6.42
C GLN A 99 13.60 11.32 -6.75
N VAL A 100 12.79 11.10 -7.78
CA VAL A 100 12.42 9.77 -8.27
C VAL A 100 13.04 9.55 -9.64
N SER A 101 13.71 8.44 -9.83
CA SER A 101 14.30 8.06 -11.11
C SER A 101 14.13 6.57 -11.39
N THR A 102 14.28 6.19 -12.65
CA THR A 102 14.36 4.79 -13.08
C THR A 102 15.74 4.21 -12.73
N LEU A 103 15.90 2.90 -12.83
CA LEU A 103 17.19 2.21 -12.56
C LEU A 103 18.32 2.65 -13.52
N ASN A 104 17.98 3.09 -14.72
CA ASN A 104 18.95 3.63 -15.70
C ASN A 104 19.25 5.13 -15.49
N GLY A 105 18.69 5.76 -14.46
CA GLY A 105 19.01 7.13 -14.07
C GLY A 105 18.11 8.23 -14.67
N LYS A 106 17.12 7.89 -15.51
CA LYS A 106 16.16 8.89 -16.01
C LYS A 106 15.35 9.44 -14.85
N VAL A 107 15.48 10.74 -14.58
CA VAL A 107 14.69 11.44 -13.53
C VAL A 107 13.25 11.60 -14.02
N LEU A 108 12.32 11.18 -13.18
CA LEU A 108 10.87 11.23 -13.46
C LEU A 108 10.20 12.36 -12.66
N GLN A 109 10.66 12.59 -11.43
CA GLN A 109 10.05 13.55 -10.52
C GLN A 109 11.10 14.10 -9.55
N ASN A 110 10.97 15.38 -9.17
CA ASN A 110 11.83 16.02 -8.18
C ASN A 110 11.05 17.12 -7.45
N ASP A 111 10.56 16.82 -6.25
CA ASP A 111 9.67 17.70 -5.47
C ASP A 111 10.00 17.69 -3.99
N ILE A 112 9.39 18.67 -3.31
CA ILE A 112 9.30 18.72 -1.86
C ILE A 112 7.89 18.31 -1.47
N LYS A 113 7.78 17.31 -0.58
CA LYS A 113 6.51 16.77 -0.09
C LYS A 113 6.43 16.88 1.42
N GLN A 114 5.23 17.18 1.91
CA GLN A 114 4.90 17.03 3.32
C GLN A 114 3.99 15.82 3.49
N LEU A 115 4.37 14.91 4.36
CA LEU A 115 3.74 13.61 4.53
C LEU A 115 3.38 13.38 6.00
N VAL A 116 2.31 12.64 6.21
CA VAL A 116 1.99 12.04 7.52
C VAL A 116 2.20 10.53 7.38
N ILE A 117 3.20 10.01 8.07
CA ILE A 117 3.57 8.59 7.99
C ILE A 117 2.45 7.71 8.54
N GLY A 118 2.20 6.56 7.89
CA GLY A 118 1.10 5.65 8.21
C GLY A 118 -0.23 5.99 7.52
N LYS A 119 -0.28 7.05 6.70
CA LYS A 119 -1.49 7.45 5.94
C LYS A 119 -1.49 6.97 4.49
N LYS A 120 -0.48 6.21 4.07
CA LYS A 120 -0.35 5.67 2.70
C LYS A 120 -0.45 6.73 1.61
N LEU A 121 0.15 7.90 1.87
CA LEU A 121 0.19 9.04 0.93
C LEU A 121 1.24 8.86 -0.18
N VAL A 122 2.13 7.90 -0.03
CA VAL A 122 3.17 7.54 -0.97
C VAL A 122 3.20 6.01 -1.16
N VAL A 123 4.02 5.54 -2.10
CA VAL A 123 4.18 4.10 -2.33
C VAL A 123 4.70 3.38 -1.09
N THR A 124 4.30 2.14 -0.88
CA THR A 124 4.61 1.36 0.32
C THR A 124 6.11 1.30 0.62
N GLY A 125 6.93 1.07 -0.41
CA GLY A 125 8.39 1.00 -0.22
C GLY A 125 9.01 2.30 0.28
N LEU A 126 8.48 3.47 -0.14
CA LEU A 126 8.97 4.76 0.36
C LEU A 126 8.48 5.02 1.79
N GLU A 127 7.23 4.72 2.10
CA GLU A 127 6.68 4.93 3.44
C GLU A 127 7.41 4.08 4.49
N GLU A 128 7.63 2.81 4.21
CA GLU A 128 8.40 1.92 5.10
C GLU A 128 9.89 2.29 5.13
N GLY A 129 10.45 2.77 4.01
CA GLY A 129 11.80 3.29 3.96
C GLY A 129 11.99 4.51 4.86
N LEU A 130 11.02 5.43 4.90
CA LEU A 130 11.07 6.61 5.76
C LEU A 130 11.06 6.25 7.25
N LYS A 131 10.42 5.16 7.66
CA LYS A 131 10.46 4.67 9.06
C LYS A 131 11.84 4.19 9.50
N LEU A 132 12.74 3.90 8.56
CA LEU A 132 14.14 3.58 8.85
C LEU A 132 15.01 4.82 9.03
N CYS A 133 14.47 6.01 8.76
CA CYS A 133 15.16 7.28 8.79
C CYS A 133 14.89 8.08 10.07
N LYS A 134 15.73 9.09 10.27
CA LYS A 134 15.56 10.16 11.27
C LYS A 134 15.41 11.50 10.57
N LYS A 135 14.91 12.51 11.26
CA LYS A 135 14.94 13.89 10.78
C LYS A 135 16.38 14.31 10.52
N GLY A 136 16.62 14.93 9.36
CA GLY A 136 17.94 15.32 8.88
C GLY A 136 18.68 14.26 8.06
N ASP A 137 18.16 13.02 7.95
CA ASP A 137 18.79 11.98 7.12
C ASP A 137 18.70 12.30 5.63
N SER A 138 19.73 11.86 4.90
CA SER A 138 19.68 11.69 3.45
C SER A 138 19.82 10.20 3.14
N ALA A 139 18.92 9.68 2.32
CA ALA A 139 18.87 8.26 2.02
C ALA A 139 18.54 7.99 0.56
N ILE A 140 18.94 6.81 0.10
CA ILE A 140 18.60 6.29 -1.21
C ILE A 140 17.85 4.97 -1.00
N PHE A 141 16.68 4.87 -1.63
CA PHE A 141 15.89 3.64 -1.68
C PHE A 141 15.81 3.14 -3.11
N ILE A 142 16.00 1.85 -3.31
CA ILE A 142 15.73 1.17 -4.57
C ILE A 142 14.53 0.27 -4.32
N ILE A 143 13.40 0.67 -4.87
CA ILE A 143 12.10 0.11 -4.56
C ILE A 143 11.63 -0.73 -5.74
N PRO A 144 11.44 -2.06 -5.56
CA PRO A 144 10.91 -2.91 -6.60
C PRO A 144 9.50 -2.49 -6.99
N TRP A 145 9.12 -2.77 -8.22
CA TRP A 145 7.83 -2.34 -8.78
C TRP A 145 6.63 -2.73 -7.92
N TYR A 146 6.65 -3.89 -7.28
CA TYR A 146 5.55 -4.39 -6.44
C TYR A 146 5.39 -3.65 -5.10
N LEU A 147 6.40 -2.90 -4.66
CA LEU A 147 6.34 -1.97 -3.51
C LEU A 147 6.23 -0.51 -3.96
N ALA A 148 6.20 -0.26 -5.28
CA ALA A 148 6.04 1.05 -5.90
C ALA A 148 4.63 1.17 -6.53
N TYR A 149 4.52 1.30 -7.85
CA TYR A 149 3.25 1.49 -8.55
C TYR A 149 2.69 0.19 -9.16
N GLY A 150 3.33 -0.94 -8.90
CA GLY A 150 2.83 -2.27 -9.25
C GLY A 150 2.78 -2.55 -10.75
N MET A 151 1.87 -3.44 -11.11
CA MET A 151 1.62 -3.86 -12.49
C MET A 151 0.97 -2.77 -13.34
N LYS A 152 0.31 -1.80 -12.71
CA LYS A 152 -0.39 -0.73 -13.42
C LYS A 152 0.53 0.44 -13.78
N GLY A 153 1.57 0.70 -12.98
CA GLY A 153 2.37 1.91 -13.10
C GLY A 153 1.63 3.17 -12.64
N ASN A 154 2.13 4.33 -13.06
CA ASN A 154 1.51 5.66 -12.86
C ASN A 154 1.72 6.50 -14.12
N GLU A 155 0.99 6.16 -15.15
CA GLU A 155 1.09 6.83 -16.46
C GLU A 155 0.69 8.32 -16.39
N PRO A 156 1.26 9.15 -17.26
CA PRO A 156 2.20 8.79 -18.32
C PRO A 156 3.67 8.70 -17.87
N LEU A 157 3.97 8.92 -16.60
CA LEU A 157 5.35 9.08 -16.11
C LEU A 157 6.04 7.76 -15.77
N ILE A 158 5.29 6.81 -15.23
CA ILE A 158 5.84 5.56 -14.70
C ILE A 158 5.13 4.38 -15.36
N PRO A 159 5.81 3.67 -16.26
CA PRO A 159 5.26 2.48 -16.90
C PRO A 159 4.96 1.35 -15.92
N PRO A 160 4.12 0.37 -16.30
CA PRO A 160 3.93 -0.87 -15.55
C PRO A 160 5.25 -1.57 -15.20
N TYR A 161 5.28 -2.30 -14.09
CA TYR A 161 6.42 -3.12 -13.65
C TYR A 161 7.75 -2.34 -13.51
N THR A 162 7.69 -1.05 -13.20
CA THR A 162 8.90 -0.21 -13.12
C THR A 162 9.39 -0.09 -11.70
N SER A 163 10.60 -0.61 -11.44
CA SER A 163 11.34 -0.39 -10.20
C SER A 163 12.01 0.98 -10.21
N LEU A 164 12.04 1.63 -9.04
CA LEU A 164 12.39 3.04 -8.92
C LEU A 164 13.50 3.27 -7.90
N ILE A 165 14.30 4.32 -8.17
CA ILE A 165 15.27 4.86 -7.22
C ILE A 165 14.69 6.15 -6.64
N TYR A 166 14.59 6.20 -5.32
CA TYR A 166 14.21 7.37 -4.54
C TYR A 166 15.44 7.92 -3.83
N LYS A 167 15.86 9.13 -4.17
CA LYS A 167 16.84 9.90 -3.40
C LYS A 167 16.07 10.89 -2.56
N ILE A 168 16.19 10.80 -1.25
CA ILE A 168 15.45 11.64 -0.33
C ILE A 168 16.37 12.39 0.61
N LYS A 169 15.91 13.56 1.05
CA LYS A 169 16.41 14.26 2.22
C LYS A 169 15.24 14.59 3.13
N VAL A 170 15.32 14.14 4.37
CA VAL A 170 14.33 14.47 5.39
C VAL A 170 14.74 15.78 6.03
N PHE A 171 13.84 16.76 6.05
CA PHE A 171 14.07 18.01 6.77
C PHE A 171 13.83 17.85 8.27
N ASN A 172 14.44 18.72 9.05
CA ASN A 172 14.27 18.77 10.52
C ASN A 172 12.87 19.25 10.93
#